data_ea24e8d6c931124d4281123594a91677
#
_entry.id   ea24e8d6c931124d4281123594a91677
#
_cell.length_a   1.000
_cell.length_b   1.000
_cell.length_c   1.000
_cell.angle_alpha   90.00
_cell.angle_beta   90.00
_cell.angle_gamma   90.00
#
_symmetry.space_group_name_H-M   'P 1'
#
loop_
_entity.id
_entity.type
_entity.pdbx_description
1 polymer ?
#
loop_
_entity_poly.entity_id
_entity_poly.type
_entity_poly.pdbx_seq_one_letter_code
_entity_poly.pdbx_strand_id
1 'polypeptide(L)'
;DPSLMSRQEKQALTRRYTTEINMIIGPDKDVPAPDIGTDGQTMAWMMDTFSQERGYAIPGVVTGKPVEIGGSLGRAESTGRGVVYTIIEAAKQLKMSLDSNITVSVHGFGKVGAIAAEEMHALGCKVIAVSDVTGGLVNKKGLDIPEVIKYMAKHKTLKDYPKADYISNE
;
A
#
# COMPACT_ATOMS: atom_id res chain seq x y z
N ASP A 1 -6.53 -17.38 -7.23
CA ASP A 1 -6.74 -15.94 -7.10
C ASP A 1 -7.14 -15.60 -5.66
N PRO A 2 -6.33 -14.84 -4.92
CA PRO A 2 -6.60 -14.50 -3.52
C PRO A 2 -7.91 -13.70 -3.33
N SER A 3 -8.40 -13.00 -4.36
CA SER A 3 -9.64 -12.23 -4.27
C SER A 3 -10.90 -13.12 -4.15
N LEU A 4 -10.81 -14.37 -4.60
CA LEU A 4 -11.89 -15.35 -4.56
C LEU A 4 -11.92 -16.17 -3.27
N MET A 5 -10.91 -16.05 -2.43
CA MET A 5 -10.76 -16.82 -1.21
C MET A 5 -11.38 -16.10 -0.01
N SER A 6 -12.08 -16.83 0.84
CA SER A 6 -12.48 -16.35 2.15
C SER A 6 -11.27 -16.10 3.06
N ARG A 7 -11.47 -15.33 4.14
CA ARG A 7 -10.41 -15.09 5.13
C ARG A 7 -9.88 -16.38 5.75
N GLN A 8 -10.77 -17.36 6.00
CA GLN A 8 -10.39 -18.64 6.58
C GLN A 8 -9.54 -19.48 5.61
N GLU A 9 -9.89 -19.51 4.33
CA GLU A 9 -9.12 -20.19 3.30
C GLU A 9 -7.73 -19.55 3.12
N LYS A 10 -7.66 -18.22 3.09
CA LYS A 10 -6.37 -17.50 3.06
C LYS A 10 -5.50 -17.84 4.27
N GLN A 11 -6.09 -17.88 5.46
CA GLN A 11 -5.37 -18.26 6.68
C GLN A 11 -4.86 -19.69 6.60
N ALA A 12 -5.70 -20.65 6.22
CA ALA A 12 -5.34 -22.05 6.12
C ALA A 12 -4.22 -22.26 5.09
N LEU A 13 -4.35 -21.65 3.91
CA LEU A 13 -3.33 -21.69 2.87
C LEU A 13 -2.01 -21.09 3.34
N THR A 14 -2.05 -19.89 3.98
CA THR A 14 -0.85 -19.23 4.49
C THR A 14 -0.13 -20.08 5.53
N ARG A 15 -0.86 -20.65 6.47
CA ARG A 15 -0.27 -21.52 7.49
C ARG A 15 0.34 -22.77 6.88
N ARG A 16 -0.36 -23.44 5.97
CA ARG A 16 0.18 -24.60 5.26
C ARG A 16 1.43 -24.24 4.46
N TYR A 17 1.38 -23.15 3.70
CA TYR A 17 2.54 -22.67 2.94
C TYR A 17 3.74 -22.41 3.86
N THR A 18 3.52 -21.76 5.01
CA THR A 18 4.59 -21.47 5.98
C THR A 18 5.23 -22.74 6.51
N THR A 19 4.45 -23.76 6.85
CA THR A 19 4.96 -25.07 7.29
C THR A 19 5.83 -25.72 6.21
N GLU A 20 5.41 -25.66 4.95
CA GLU A 20 6.17 -26.28 3.85
C GLU A 20 7.52 -25.58 3.59
N ILE A 21 7.57 -24.26 3.71
CA ILE A 21 8.81 -23.49 3.47
C ILE A 21 9.65 -23.24 4.74
N ASN A 22 9.24 -23.77 5.88
CA ASN A 22 9.87 -23.55 7.18
C ASN A 22 11.39 -23.79 7.19
N MET A 23 11.87 -24.71 6.35
CA MET A 23 13.30 -25.04 6.25
C MET A 23 14.15 -23.92 5.63
N ILE A 24 13.57 -23.09 4.79
CA ILE A 24 14.29 -22.05 4.03
C ILE A 24 14.09 -20.65 4.57
N ILE A 25 13.05 -20.41 5.37
CA ILE A 25 12.77 -19.09 5.98
C ILE A 25 13.31 -19.01 7.41
N GLY A 26 13.56 -17.78 7.86
CA GLY A 26 14.01 -17.51 9.22
C GLY A 26 14.70 -16.16 9.34
N PRO A 27 14.94 -15.64 10.56
CA PRO A 27 15.63 -14.36 10.76
C PRO A 27 17.03 -14.29 10.13
N ASP A 28 17.71 -15.43 10.04
CA ASP A 28 19.07 -15.56 9.47
C ASP A 28 19.06 -16.26 8.11
N LYS A 29 17.90 -16.37 7.47
CA LYS A 29 17.67 -16.98 6.18
C LYS A 29 16.84 -16.05 5.30
N ASP A 30 15.95 -16.62 4.47
CA ASP A 30 15.00 -15.83 3.69
C ASP A 30 13.88 -15.28 4.59
N VAL A 31 13.65 -13.97 4.50
CA VAL A 31 12.63 -13.27 5.28
C VAL A 31 11.49 -12.83 4.37
N PRO A 32 10.34 -13.52 4.40
CA PRO A 32 9.17 -13.15 3.59
C PRO A 32 8.64 -11.75 3.87
N ALA A 33 8.12 -11.10 2.82
CA ALA A 33 7.46 -9.81 2.87
C ALA A 33 6.07 -9.88 2.21
N PRO A 34 5.13 -8.99 2.57
CA PRO A 34 3.84 -8.94 1.89
C PRO A 34 3.95 -8.28 0.51
N ASP A 35 3.16 -8.80 -0.45
CA ASP A 35 3.01 -8.26 -1.79
C ASP A 35 1.55 -8.37 -2.26
N ILE A 36 1.28 -8.35 -3.57
CA ILE A 36 -0.07 -8.44 -4.13
C ILE A 36 -0.84 -9.65 -3.55
N GLY A 37 -2.03 -9.39 -3.04
CA GLY A 37 -2.90 -10.41 -2.43
C GLY A 37 -2.57 -10.78 -0.98
N THR A 38 -1.51 -10.19 -0.40
CA THR A 38 -1.10 -10.38 0.99
C THR A 38 -1.03 -9.05 1.76
N ASP A 39 -1.01 -9.13 3.08
CA ASP A 39 -1.03 -7.97 3.98
C ASP A 39 -0.37 -8.29 5.32
N GLY A 40 -0.42 -7.34 6.25
CA GLY A 40 0.10 -7.52 7.60
C GLY A 40 -0.54 -8.68 8.36
N GLN A 41 -1.81 -8.98 8.11
CA GLN A 41 -2.49 -10.12 8.73
C GLN A 41 -1.93 -11.45 8.20
N THR A 42 -1.63 -11.52 6.91
CA THR A 42 -0.96 -12.69 6.30
C THR A 42 0.41 -12.93 6.95
N MET A 43 1.19 -11.85 7.14
CA MET A 43 2.49 -11.93 7.83
C MET A 43 2.36 -12.35 9.29
N ALA A 44 1.30 -11.91 9.97
CA ALA A 44 1.02 -12.36 11.33
C ALA A 44 0.74 -13.87 11.41
N TRP A 45 -0.02 -14.42 10.46
CA TRP A 45 -0.24 -15.87 10.39
C TRP A 45 1.04 -16.66 10.08
N MET A 46 1.90 -16.14 9.21
CA MET A 46 3.21 -16.75 8.94
C MET A 46 4.10 -16.78 10.19
N MET A 47 4.23 -15.63 10.86
CA MET A 47 4.99 -15.49 12.10
C MET A 47 4.48 -16.44 13.19
N ASP A 48 3.16 -16.48 13.39
CA ASP A 48 2.53 -17.35 14.38
C ASP A 48 2.82 -18.84 14.09
N THR A 49 2.62 -19.28 12.84
CA THR A 49 2.85 -20.68 12.45
C THR A 49 4.31 -21.07 12.63
N PHE A 50 5.25 -20.26 12.15
CA PHE A 50 6.68 -20.50 12.30
C PHE A 50 7.09 -20.55 13.77
N SER A 51 6.57 -19.62 14.58
CA SER A 51 6.86 -19.54 16.01
C SER A 51 6.33 -20.76 16.79
N GLN A 52 5.12 -21.23 16.46
CA GLN A 52 4.55 -22.45 17.08
C GLN A 52 5.40 -23.67 16.82
N GLU A 53 5.93 -23.85 15.60
CA GLU A 53 6.80 -24.97 15.27
C GLU A 53 8.16 -24.91 16.01
N ARG A 54 8.61 -23.74 16.41
CA ARG A 54 9.86 -23.53 17.18
C ARG A 54 9.65 -23.50 18.68
N GLY A 55 8.39 -23.36 19.15
CA GLY A 55 8.03 -23.33 20.56
C GLY A 55 8.25 -21.99 21.26
N TYR A 56 8.61 -20.91 20.52
CA TYR A 56 8.76 -19.55 21.05
C TYR A 56 8.53 -18.51 19.94
N ALA A 57 8.24 -17.25 20.33
CA ALA A 57 7.96 -16.17 19.38
C ALA A 57 9.22 -15.76 18.61
N ILE A 58 9.14 -15.73 17.28
CA ILE A 58 10.23 -15.33 16.38
C ILE A 58 9.72 -14.22 15.43
N PRO A 59 9.61 -12.97 15.90
CA PRO A 59 9.09 -11.89 15.07
C PRO A 59 9.99 -11.53 13.88
N GLY A 60 11.27 -11.88 13.93
CA GLY A 60 12.22 -11.64 12.85
C GLY A 60 12.01 -12.49 11.59
N VAL A 61 11.13 -13.50 11.62
CA VAL A 61 10.93 -14.41 10.48
C VAL A 61 10.27 -13.76 9.27
N VAL A 62 9.50 -12.69 9.45
CA VAL A 62 8.78 -11.97 8.38
C VAL A 62 8.89 -10.46 8.56
N THR A 63 8.77 -9.72 7.45
CA THR A 63 8.58 -8.27 7.48
C THR A 63 7.10 -7.89 7.32
N GLY A 64 6.76 -6.60 7.37
CA GLY A 64 5.41 -6.09 7.06
C GLY A 64 4.29 -6.58 7.99
N LYS A 65 4.63 -7.20 9.11
CA LYS A 65 3.67 -7.58 10.15
C LYS A 65 3.15 -6.36 10.91
N PRO A 66 1.99 -6.46 11.60
CA PRO A 66 1.48 -5.41 12.46
C PRO A 66 2.48 -4.93 13.51
N VAL A 67 2.41 -3.63 13.86
CA VAL A 67 3.31 -3.01 14.85
C VAL A 67 3.20 -3.68 16.21
N GLU A 68 1.99 -4.08 16.60
CA GLU A 68 1.64 -4.71 17.88
C GLU A 68 2.37 -6.03 18.12
N ILE A 69 2.84 -6.69 17.05
CA ILE A 69 3.59 -7.94 17.11
C ILE A 69 5.05 -7.79 16.62
N GLY A 70 5.59 -6.57 16.70
CA GLY A 70 6.98 -6.27 16.38
C GLY A 70 7.19 -5.80 14.94
N GLY A 71 6.17 -5.24 14.27
CA GLY A 71 6.30 -4.52 13.01
C GLY A 71 6.95 -3.16 13.19
N SER A 72 7.50 -2.60 12.11
CA SER A 72 8.14 -1.29 12.11
C SER A 72 7.14 -0.17 11.85
N LEU A 73 7.20 0.89 12.65
CA LEU A 73 6.47 2.14 12.39
C LEU A 73 6.86 2.70 11.01
N GLY A 74 5.89 3.28 10.30
CA GLY A 74 6.10 3.86 8.97
C GLY A 74 6.22 2.86 7.82
N ARG A 75 6.21 1.54 8.08
CA ARG A 75 6.32 0.53 7.01
C ARG A 75 5.15 0.61 6.01
N ALA A 76 3.96 0.94 6.48
CA ALA A 76 2.77 1.04 5.64
C ALA A 76 2.90 2.17 4.59
N GLU A 77 3.52 3.28 4.98
CA GLU A 77 3.69 4.48 4.15
C GLU A 77 5.02 4.52 3.39
N SER A 78 6.01 3.72 3.80
CA SER A 78 7.40 3.85 3.36
C SER A 78 7.60 3.85 1.85
N THR A 79 6.88 3.00 1.12
CA THR A 79 7.00 2.90 -0.34
C THR A 79 6.47 4.16 -1.04
N GLY A 80 5.26 4.63 -0.65
CA GLY A 80 4.68 5.85 -1.20
C GLY A 80 5.50 7.09 -0.86
N ARG A 81 5.98 7.21 0.38
CA ARG A 81 6.89 8.28 0.80
C ARG A 81 8.21 8.23 0.06
N GLY A 82 8.78 7.05 -0.14
CA GLY A 82 10.01 6.88 -0.91
C GLY A 82 9.89 7.40 -2.34
N VAL A 83 8.75 7.16 -3.00
CA VAL A 83 8.46 7.76 -4.31
C VAL A 83 8.50 9.28 -4.24
N VAL A 84 7.84 9.87 -3.24
CA VAL A 84 7.80 11.34 -3.11
C VAL A 84 9.18 11.92 -2.78
N TYR A 85 9.99 11.26 -1.95
CA TYR A 85 11.36 11.69 -1.68
C TYR A 85 12.21 11.72 -2.96
N THR A 86 12.09 10.73 -3.83
CA THR A 86 12.79 10.74 -5.12
C THR A 86 12.29 11.84 -6.04
N ILE A 87 10.98 12.15 -6.04
CA ILE A 87 10.40 13.27 -6.78
C ILE A 87 10.95 14.60 -6.25
N ILE A 88 11.03 14.79 -4.94
CA ILE A 88 11.58 16.00 -4.32
C ILE A 88 13.04 16.21 -4.76
N GLU A 89 13.86 15.18 -4.72
CA GLU A 89 15.26 15.29 -5.15
C GLU A 89 15.40 15.56 -6.66
N ALA A 90 14.59 14.91 -7.49
CA ALA A 90 14.54 15.20 -8.93
C ALA A 90 14.10 16.65 -9.21
N ALA A 91 13.07 17.13 -8.51
CA ALA A 91 12.60 18.52 -8.64
C ALA A 91 13.70 19.54 -8.27
N LYS A 92 14.46 19.28 -7.21
CA LYS A 92 15.61 20.12 -6.84
C LYS A 92 16.66 20.20 -7.95
N GLN A 93 17.01 19.06 -8.56
CA GLN A 93 17.95 19.03 -9.68
C GLN A 93 17.44 19.78 -10.91
N LEU A 94 16.13 19.69 -11.16
CA LEU A 94 15.46 20.40 -12.26
C LEU A 94 15.13 21.86 -11.93
N LYS A 95 15.45 22.34 -10.72
CA LYS A 95 15.11 23.67 -10.23
C LYS A 95 13.60 23.96 -10.28
N MET A 96 12.78 22.95 -10.03
CA MET A 96 11.34 23.02 -9.97
C MET A 96 10.90 23.20 -8.51
N SER A 97 10.02 24.18 -8.25
CA SER A 97 9.33 24.30 -6.94
C SER A 97 8.11 23.36 -6.93
N LEU A 98 7.99 22.53 -5.91
CA LEU A 98 6.79 21.72 -5.68
C LEU A 98 5.76 22.56 -4.90
N ASP A 99 4.85 23.22 -5.62
CA ASP A 99 3.85 24.13 -5.07
C ASP A 99 2.51 23.99 -5.83
N SER A 100 1.57 24.89 -5.58
CA SER A 100 0.23 24.91 -6.19
C SER A 100 0.20 25.12 -7.71
N ASN A 101 1.31 25.47 -8.35
CA ASN A 101 1.43 25.58 -9.80
C ASN A 101 1.76 24.22 -10.44
N ILE A 102 2.27 23.27 -9.65
CA ILE A 102 2.56 21.92 -10.14
C ILE A 102 1.31 21.06 -10.12
N THR A 103 1.01 20.47 -11.26
CA THR A 103 -0.07 19.48 -11.38
C THR A 103 0.50 18.08 -11.33
N VAL A 104 -0.22 17.20 -10.64
CA VAL A 104 0.18 15.78 -10.43
C VAL A 104 -0.95 14.89 -10.92
N SER A 105 -0.59 13.82 -11.62
CA SER A 105 -1.48 12.70 -11.95
C SER A 105 -0.89 11.41 -11.42
N VAL A 106 -1.71 10.58 -10.77
CA VAL A 106 -1.28 9.32 -10.17
C VAL A 106 -2.03 8.16 -10.82
N HIS A 107 -1.29 7.31 -11.54
CA HIS A 107 -1.82 6.09 -12.11
C HIS A 107 -1.56 4.91 -11.16
N GLY A 108 -2.64 4.32 -10.64
CA GLY A 108 -2.62 3.29 -9.61
C GLY A 108 -2.87 3.84 -8.20
N PHE A 109 -4.14 4.07 -7.84
CA PHE A 109 -4.53 4.61 -6.52
C PHE A 109 -4.70 3.50 -5.47
N GLY A 110 -3.69 2.61 -5.41
CA GLY A 110 -3.55 1.57 -4.38
C GLY A 110 -2.69 2.05 -3.20
N LYS A 111 -2.12 1.12 -2.44
CA LYS A 111 -1.31 1.41 -1.23
C LYS A 111 -0.18 2.42 -1.47
N VAL A 112 0.54 2.31 -2.58
CA VAL A 112 1.65 3.20 -2.91
C VAL A 112 1.17 4.53 -3.47
N GLY A 113 0.30 4.48 -4.49
CA GLY A 113 -0.15 5.69 -5.19
C GLY A 113 -1.03 6.59 -4.33
N ALA A 114 -1.89 6.03 -3.48
CA ALA A 114 -2.71 6.84 -2.57
C ALA A 114 -1.83 7.63 -1.59
N ILE A 115 -0.79 7.01 -1.02
CA ILE A 115 0.16 7.70 -0.13
C ILE A 115 1.00 8.72 -0.89
N ALA A 116 1.48 8.38 -2.08
CA ALA A 116 2.22 9.33 -2.91
C ALA A 116 1.35 10.55 -3.29
N ALA A 117 0.07 10.33 -3.63
CA ALA A 117 -0.87 11.41 -3.89
C ALA A 117 -1.11 12.30 -2.66
N GLU A 118 -1.27 11.68 -1.48
CA GLU A 118 -1.48 12.38 -0.21
C GLU A 118 -0.27 13.25 0.16
N GLU A 119 0.93 12.71 0.07
CA GLU A 119 2.18 13.43 0.34
C GLU A 119 2.41 14.58 -0.67
N MET A 120 2.14 14.37 -1.98
CA MET A 120 2.22 15.43 -2.97
C MET A 120 1.18 16.53 -2.74
N HIS A 121 -0.04 16.15 -2.31
CA HIS A 121 -1.07 17.09 -1.90
C HIS A 121 -0.66 17.89 -0.66
N ALA A 122 -0.05 17.24 0.32
CA ALA A 122 0.47 17.89 1.54
C ALA A 122 1.63 18.86 1.26
N LEU A 123 2.43 18.61 0.22
CA LEU A 123 3.44 19.56 -0.29
C LEU A 123 2.85 20.78 -0.99
N GLY A 124 1.52 20.82 -1.18
CA GLY A 124 0.80 21.90 -1.83
C GLY A 124 0.65 21.72 -3.33
N CYS A 125 1.10 20.64 -3.91
CA CYS A 125 0.89 20.35 -5.33
C CYS A 125 -0.58 20.04 -5.62
N LYS A 126 -1.01 20.37 -6.83
CA LYS A 126 -2.37 20.16 -7.28
C LYS A 126 -2.52 18.77 -7.89
N VAL A 127 -3.02 17.79 -7.14
CA VAL A 127 -3.33 16.46 -7.70
C VAL A 127 -4.63 16.57 -8.51
N ILE A 128 -4.53 16.51 -9.83
CA ILE A 128 -5.67 16.73 -10.75
C ILE A 128 -6.30 15.42 -11.25
N ALA A 129 -5.59 14.31 -11.15
CA ALA A 129 -6.12 13.03 -11.58
C ALA A 129 -5.53 11.88 -10.72
N VAL A 130 -6.39 10.91 -10.44
CA VAL A 130 -6.01 9.61 -9.87
C VAL A 130 -6.77 8.51 -10.60
N SER A 131 -6.16 7.32 -10.77
CA SER A 131 -6.85 6.18 -11.39
C SER A 131 -6.48 4.87 -10.73
N ASP A 132 -7.40 3.91 -10.78
CA ASP A 132 -7.20 2.52 -10.37
C ASP A 132 -7.71 1.54 -11.44
N VAL A 133 -7.87 0.27 -11.07
CA VAL A 133 -8.37 -0.77 -11.98
C VAL A 133 -9.82 -0.55 -12.42
N THR A 134 -10.59 0.28 -11.74
CA THR A 134 -12.01 0.54 -12.06
C THR A 134 -12.18 1.75 -12.96
N GLY A 135 -11.24 2.70 -12.96
CA GLY A 135 -11.31 3.94 -13.75
C GLY A 135 -10.52 5.06 -13.10
N GLY A 136 -10.80 6.29 -13.47
CA GLY A 136 -10.11 7.47 -12.99
C GLY A 136 -11.04 8.57 -12.53
N LEU A 137 -10.54 9.41 -11.63
CA LEU A 137 -11.13 10.68 -11.25
C LEU A 137 -10.29 11.82 -11.83
N VAL A 138 -10.95 12.81 -12.39
CA VAL A 138 -10.28 14.01 -12.90
C VAL A 138 -10.98 15.26 -12.35
N ASN A 139 -10.19 16.18 -11.81
CA ASN A 139 -10.64 17.53 -11.45
C ASN A 139 -9.49 18.52 -11.71
N LYS A 140 -9.62 19.33 -12.75
CA LYS A 140 -8.60 20.34 -13.12
C LYS A 140 -8.32 21.39 -12.03
N LYS A 141 -9.26 21.56 -11.09
CA LYS A 141 -9.09 22.47 -9.94
C LYS A 141 -8.30 21.85 -8.81
N GLY A 142 -8.04 20.53 -8.87
CA GLY A 142 -7.42 19.71 -7.84
C GLY A 142 -8.44 18.83 -7.11
N LEU A 143 -8.01 17.65 -6.76
CA LEU A 143 -8.74 16.68 -5.92
C LEU A 143 -8.39 16.90 -4.46
N ASP A 144 -9.37 16.79 -3.58
CA ASP A 144 -9.15 16.65 -2.13
C ASP A 144 -8.73 15.20 -1.85
N ILE A 145 -7.44 14.96 -1.84
CA ILE A 145 -6.90 13.58 -1.73
C ILE A 145 -7.28 12.91 -0.42
N PRO A 146 -7.23 13.57 0.76
CA PRO A 146 -7.73 13.00 2.00
C PRO A 146 -9.20 12.54 1.92
N GLU A 147 -10.05 13.29 1.21
CA GLU A 147 -11.45 12.93 1.03
C GLU A 147 -11.61 11.75 0.05
N VAL A 148 -10.84 11.71 -1.04
CA VAL A 148 -10.82 10.58 -1.99
C VAL A 148 -10.38 9.31 -1.28
N ILE A 149 -9.35 9.36 -0.43
CA ILE A 149 -8.88 8.21 0.36
C ILE A 149 -9.98 7.70 1.29
N LYS A 150 -10.69 8.59 1.99
CA LYS A 150 -11.83 8.21 2.84
C LYS A 150 -12.96 7.56 2.05
N TYR A 151 -13.24 8.11 0.86
CA TYR A 151 -14.23 7.53 -0.04
C TYR A 151 -13.83 6.11 -0.48
N MET A 152 -12.60 5.93 -0.93
CA MET A 152 -12.05 4.62 -1.31
C MET A 152 -12.05 3.60 -0.16
N ALA A 153 -11.75 4.03 1.06
CA ALA A 153 -11.80 3.16 2.23
C ALA A 153 -13.20 2.58 2.45
N LYS A 154 -14.25 3.39 2.18
CA LYS A 154 -15.66 3.02 2.36
C LYS A 154 -16.23 2.25 1.17
N HIS A 155 -15.99 2.70 -0.05
CA HIS A 155 -16.68 2.23 -1.26
C HIS A 155 -15.88 1.22 -2.08
N LYS A 156 -14.56 1.12 -1.85
CA LYS A 156 -13.61 0.24 -2.56
C LYS A 156 -13.53 0.48 -4.07
N THR A 157 -13.98 1.63 -4.54
CA THR A 157 -13.98 2.05 -5.94
C THR A 157 -13.93 3.56 -6.02
N LEU A 158 -13.35 4.11 -7.09
CA LEU A 158 -13.39 5.54 -7.42
C LEU A 158 -14.71 5.95 -8.09
N LYS A 159 -15.46 4.98 -8.59
CA LYS A 159 -16.72 5.22 -9.29
C LYS A 159 -17.71 5.96 -8.40
N ASP A 160 -18.48 6.87 -9.02
CA ASP A 160 -19.52 7.67 -8.36
C ASP A 160 -19.01 8.63 -7.25
N TYR A 161 -17.71 8.96 -7.24
CA TYR A 161 -17.22 10.02 -6.36
C TYR A 161 -17.79 11.37 -6.77
N PRO A 162 -18.49 12.11 -5.85
CA PRO A 162 -19.37 13.21 -6.25
C PRO A 162 -18.69 14.52 -6.65
N LYS A 163 -17.37 14.66 -6.40
CA LYS A 163 -16.66 15.95 -6.55
C LYS A 163 -15.61 15.94 -7.67
N ALA A 164 -15.68 14.97 -8.58
CA ALA A 164 -14.78 14.87 -9.72
C ALA A 164 -15.47 14.15 -10.89
N ASP A 165 -14.97 14.40 -12.09
CA ASP A 165 -15.41 13.66 -13.27
C ASP A 165 -14.81 12.25 -13.23
N TYR A 166 -15.66 11.25 -13.39
CA TYR A 166 -15.22 9.85 -13.48
C TYR A 166 -15.01 9.48 -14.95
N ILE A 167 -13.88 8.84 -15.23
CA ILE A 167 -13.52 8.31 -16.54
C ILE A 167 -13.39 6.80 -16.40
N SER A 168 -14.18 6.02 -17.16
CA SER A 168 -14.07 4.57 -17.19
C SER A 168 -12.78 4.13 -17.93
N ASN A 169 -12.37 2.90 -17.69
CA ASN A 169 -11.25 2.27 -18.41
C ASN A 169 -11.69 1.70 -19.77
N GLU A 170 -12.96 1.83 -20.14
CA GLU A 170 -13.57 1.39 -21.40
C GLU A 170 -13.46 2.45 -22.48
#